data_19d050657360b143eaae0e6e1b3995fc
#
_entry.id   19d050657360b143eaae0e6e1b3995fc
#
_cell.length_a   1.000
_cell.length_b   1.000
_cell.length_c   1.000
_cell.angle_alpha   90.00
_cell.angle_beta   90.00
_cell.angle_gamma   90.00
#
_symmetry.space_group_name_H-M   'P 1'
#
loop_
_entity.id
_entity.type
_entity.pdbx_description
1 polymer ?
#
loop_
_entity_poly.entity_id
_entity_poly.type
_entity_poly.pdbx_seq_one_letter_code
_entity_poly.pdbx_strand_id
1 'polypeptide(L)'
;NTASGCGLAPHLDGLEKLYLEFKDKGFTVLGFPCNQFAGQEPLTAEQAVAHCQLTYNTTFPMFGKVKVNGPETHPLFALLKKETKGLLGEKVKWNFTKFLVAKDGTVLKRFAPTTTPEQIRDEIASLLS
;
A
#
# COMPACT_ATOMS: atom_id res chain seq x y z
N ASN A 1 -1.31 -0.57 2.75
CA ASN A 1 -0.88 -0.75 4.15
C ASN A 1 0.13 -1.89 4.26
N THR A 2 1.24 -1.63 4.96
CA THR A 2 2.39 -2.54 4.99
C THR A 2 2.64 -3.13 6.37
N ALA A 3 3.35 -4.26 6.40
CA ALA A 3 3.82 -4.87 7.63
C ALA A 3 5.12 -5.64 7.34
N SER A 4 6.15 -5.41 8.16
CA SER A 4 7.46 -6.03 7.98
C SER A 4 7.47 -7.53 8.28
N GLY A 5 6.59 -8.00 9.18
CA GLY A 5 6.49 -9.40 9.59
C GLY A 5 5.48 -10.23 8.81
N CYS A 6 4.88 -9.68 7.78
CA CYS A 6 3.87 -10.39 6.98
C CYS A 6 4.53 -11.29 5.93
N GLY A 7 3.93 -12.46 5.67
CA GLY A 7 4.36 -13.34 4.59
C GLY A 7 4.28 -12.70 3.20
N LEU A 8 3.49 -11.62 3.03
CA LEU A 8 3.38 -10.86 1.80
C LEU A 8 4.41 -9.73 1.71
N ALA A 9 5.28 -9.55 2.71
CA ALA A 9 6.29 -8.49 2.70
C ALA A 9 7.16 -8.47 1.42
N PRO A 10 7.44 -9.59 0.74
CA PRO A 10 8.11 -9.56 -0.57
C PRO A 10 7.40 -8.72 -1.64
N HIS A 11 6.11 -8.38 -1.49
CA HIS A 11 5.44 -7.41 -2.35
C HIS A 11 6.15 -6.05 -2.36
N LEU A 12 6.89 -5.70 -1.30
CA LEU A 12 7.68 -4.47 -1.24
C LEU A 12 8.72 -4.41 -2.35
N ASP A 13 9.33 -5.53 -2.71
CA ASP A 13 10.29 -5.61 -3.81
C ASP A 13 9.62 -5.26 -5.14
N GLY A 14 8.46 -5.85 -5.42
CA GLY A 14 7.70 -5.57 -6.64
C GLY A 14 7.16 -4.14 -6.68
N LEU A 15 6.74 -3.59 -5.54
CA LEU A 15 6.28 -2.20 -5.46
C LEU A 15 7.43 -1.24 -5.74
N GLU A 16 8.63 -1.54 -5.25
CA GLU A 16 9.81 -0.73 -5.54
C GLU A 16 10.14 -0.75 -7.04
N LYS A 17 10.04 -1.91 -7.68
CA LYS A 17 10.24 -2.04 -9.13
C LYS A 17 9.25 -1.18 -9.91
N LEU A 18 7.96 -1.19 -9.52
CA LEU A 18 6.97 -0.32 -10.15
C LEU A 18 7.31 1.15 -9.96
N TYR A 19 7.69 1.52 -8.74
CA TYR A 19 8.06 2.89 -8.43
C TYR A 19 9.23 3.37 -9.29
N LEU A 20 10.29 2.58 -9.39
CA LEU A 20 11.46 2.94 -10.19
C LEU A 20 11.14 3.01 -11.68
N GLU A 21 10.25 2.14 -12.16
CA GLU A 21 9.87 2.11 -13.57
C GLU A 21 9.08 3.36 -13.97
N PHE A 22 8.17 3.83 -13.12
CA PHE A 22 7.17 4.84 -13.49
C PHE A 22 7.33 6.19 -12.79
N LYS A 23 8.22 6.34 -11.81
CA LYS A 23 8.33 7.58 -11.02
C LYS A 23 8.55 8.82 -11.89
N ASP A 24 9.31 8.70 -12.96
CA ASP A 24 9.60 9.82 -13.85
C ASP A 24 8.44 10.13 -14.80
N LYS A 25 7.40 9.31 -14.78
CA LYS A 25 6.18 9.49 -15.58
C LYS A 25 5.00 10.02 -14.74
N GLY A 26 5.28 10.42 -13.50
CA GLY A 26 4.26 10.97 -12.60
C GLY A 26 3.57 9.93 -11.72
N PHE A 27 4.26 8.86 -11.41
CA PHE A 27 3.76 7.79 -10.53
C PHE A 27 4.51 7.79 -9.20
N THR A 28 3.81 7.47 -8.12
CA THR A 28 4.45 7.20 -6.84
C THR A 28 3.76 6.03 -6.12
N VAL A 29 4.46 5.48 -5.15
CA VAL A 29 3.92 4.49 -4.22
C VAL A 29 3.98 5.11 -2.82
N LEU A 30 2.90 5.02 -2.05
CA LEU A 30 2.85 5.52 -0.69
C LEU A 30 2.65 4.33 0.25
N GLY A 31 3.62 4.08 1.14
CA GLY A 31 3.58 3.00 2.10
C GLY A 31 3.15 3.48 3.49
N PHE A 32 2.21 2.76 4.10
CA PHE A 32 1.70 3.09 5.43
C PHE A 32 1.81 1.84 6.32
N PRO A 33 2.78 1.79 7.25
CA PRO A 33 2.88 0.67 8.19
C PRO A 33 1.62 0.58 9.06
N CYS A 34 1.15 -0.64 9.28
CA CYS A 34 -0.07 -0.90 10.05
C CYS A 34 0.10 -2.18 10.87
N ASN A 35 -0.26 -2.13 12.16
CA ASN A 35 -0.12 -3.26 13.08
C ASN A 35 -1.44 -3.94 13.42
N GLN A 36 -2.51 -3.71 12.66
CA GLN A 36 -3.84 -4.24 12.99
C GLN A 36 -4.07 -5.69 12.56
N PHE A 37 -3.15 -6.27 11.79
CA PHE A 37 -3.32 -7.62 11.25
C PHE A 37 -2.30 -8.57 11.88
N ALA A 38 -2.75 -9.33 12.87
CA ALA A 38 -1.95 -10.31 13.60
C ALA A 38 -0.68 -9.74 14.24
N GLY A 39 -0.64 -8.42 14.52
CA GLY A 39 0.53 -7.77 15.11
C GLY A 39 1.78 -7.88 14.26
N GLN A 40 1.66 -7.96 12.95
CA GLN A 40 2.80 -8.22 12.04
C GLN A 40 3.65 -6.98 11.75
N GLU A 41 3.30 -5.80 12.31
CA GLU A 41 4.16 -4.62 12.27
C GLU A 41 4.44 -4.12 13.69
N PRO A 42 5.26 -4.83 14.47
CA PRO A 42 5.58 -4.41 15.83
C PRO A 42 6.61 -3.29 15.91
N LEU A 43 7.27 -2.98 14.79
CA LEU A 43 8.31 -1.96 14.73
C LEU A 43 7.71 -0.56 14.81
N THR A 44 8.52 0.43 15.27
CA THR A 44 8.14 1.84 15.13
C THR A 44 8.14 2.22 13.64
N ALA A 45 7.55 3.39 13.30
CA ALA A 45 7.55 3.86 11.92
C ALA A 45 8.98 3.95 11.35
N GLU A 46 9.91 4.51 12.12
CA GLU A 46 11.32 4.64 11.70
C GLU A 46 11.97 3.28 11.50
N GLN A 47 11.73 2.35 12.41
CA GLN A 47 12.27 0.98 12.30
C GLN A 47 11.69 0.24 11.11
N ALA A 48 10.39 0.42 10.82
CA ALA A 48 9.73 -0.21 9.69
C ALA A 48 10.32 0.29 8.36
N VAL A 49 10.53 1.61 8.24
CA VAL A 49 11.17 2.22 7.06
C VAL A 49 12.58 1.66 6.88
N ALA A 50 13.39 1.65 7.95
CA ALA A 50 14.75 1.13 7.89
C ALA A 50 14.78 -0.35 7.49
N HIS A 51 13.88 -1.16 8.04
CA HIS A 51 13.77 -2.58 7.69
C HIS A 51 13.46 -2.76 6.20
N CYS A 52 12.51 -2.00 5.66
CA CYS A 52 12.16 -2.07 4.24
C CYS A 52 13.34 -1.65 3.35
N GLN A 53 14.05 -0.58 3.73
CA GLN A 53 15.22 -0.12 2.97
C GLN A 53 16.34 -1.15 2.97
N LEU A 54 16.63 -1.79 4.11
CA LEU A 54 17.70 -2.76 4.22
C LEU A 54 17.36 -4.09 3.57
N THR A 55 16.12 -4.54 3.68
CA THR A 55 15.71 -5.87 3.22
C THR A 55 15.26 -5.87 1.77
N TYR A 56 14.54 -4.82 1.34
CA TYR A 56 13.91 -4.75 0.01
C TYR A 56 14.40 -3.58 -0.83
N ASN A 57 15.36 -2.80 -0.32
CA ASN A 57 15.91 -1.62 -0.99
C ASN A 57 14.83 -0.60 -1.41
N THR A 58 13.78 -0.43 -0.60
CA THR A 58 12.69 0.48 -0.96
C THR A 58 13.16 1.93 -0.90
N THR A 59 12.75 2.72 -1.91
CA THR A 59 13.02 4.15 -1.99
C THR A 59 11.75 5.00 -2.10
N PHE A 60 10.59 4.36 -2.32
CA PHE A 60 9.33 5.10 -2.35
C PHE A 60 8.96 5.62 -0.96
N PRO A 61 8.17 6.72 -0.87
CA PRO A 61 7.79 7.32 0.41
C PRO A 61 7.07 6.34 1.33
N MET A 62 7.52 6.29 2.59
CA MET A 62 6.85 5.57 3.66
C MET A 62 6.48 6.54 4.77
N PHE A 63 5.29 6.39 5.31
CA PHE A 63 4.73 7.32 6.27
C PHE A 63 4.65 6.74 7.68
N GLY A 64 4.03 7.48 8.60
CA GLY A 64 3.82 7.02 9.96
C GLY A 64 2.88 5.83 10.03
N LYS A 65 2.95 5.10 11.14
CA LYS A 65 2.09 3.96 11.40
C LYS A 65 0.63 4.43 11.55
N VAL A 66 -0.31 3.74 10.89
CA VAL A 66 -1.71 4.12 10.87
C VAL A 66 -2.63 2.95 11.24
N LYS A 67 -3.86 3.27 11.62
CA LYS A 67 -4.95 2.31 11.69
C LYS A 67 -5.82 2.46 10.45
N VAL A 68 -6.18 1.34 9.84
CA VAL A 68 -6.96 1.32 8.61
C VAL A 68 -8.38 0.81 8.82
N ASN A 69 -8.67 0.26 9.98
CA ASN A 69 -9.99 -0.23 10.39
C ASN A 69 -10.34 0.26 11.80
N GLY A 70 -11.62 0.32 12.12
CA GLY A 70 -12.12 0.66 13.43
C GLY A 70 -12.32 2.17 13.63
N PRO A 71 -12.62 2.60 14.89
CA PRO A 71 -12.99 3.99 15.17
C PRO A 71 -11.82 4.97 15.01
N GLU A 72 -10.58 4.49 15.04
CA GLU A 72 -9.39 5.32 14.88
C GLU A 72 -8.79 5.25 13.47
N THR A 73 -9.56 4.80 12.47
CA THR A 73 -9.12 4.72 11.08
C THR A 73 -8.59 6.08 10.62
N HIS A 74 -7.38 6.08 10.04
CA HIS A 74 -6.82 7.28 9.47
C HIS A 74 -7.73 7.84 8.37
N PRO A 75 -7.95 9.18 8.30
CA PRO A 75 -8.90 9.77 7.34
C PRO A 75 -8.67 9.38 5.90
N LEU A 76 -7.40 9.23 5.47
CA LEU A 76 -7.09 8.76 4.12
C LEU A 76 -7.68 7.36 3.87
N PHE A 77 -7.48 6.43 4.80
CA PHE A 77 -8.00 5.07 4.64
C PHE A 77 -9.52 5.02 4.77
N ALA A 78 -10.11 5.91 5.57
CA ALA A 78 -11.56 6.03 5.61
C ALA A 78 -12.12 6.38 4.22
N LEU A 79 -11.49 7.34 3.52
CA LEU A 79 -11.86 7.72 2.15
C LEU A 79 -11.63 6.57 1.17
N LEU A 80 -10.43 5.97 1.19
CA LEU A 80 -10.08 4.88 0.27
C LEU A 80 -11.07 3.72 0.38
N LYS A 81 -11.42 3.34 1.60
CA LYS A 81 -12.36 2.25 1.85
C LYS A 81 -13.77 2.59 1.36
N LYS A 82 -14.22 3.81 1.64
CA LYS A 82 -15.55 4.27 1.24
C LYS A 82 -15.71 4.23 -0.28
N GLU A 83 -14.71 4.71 -1.00
CA GLU A 83 -14.76 4.82 -2.47
C GLU A 83 -14.58 3.48 -3.19
N THR A 84 -14.11 2.45 -2.50
CA THR A 84 -13.80 1.15 -3.09
C THR A 84 -14.54 -0.01 -2.42
N LYS A 85 -15.57 0.26 -1.62
CA LYS A 85 -16.33 -0.81 -0.99
C LYS A 85 -17.04 -1.62 -2.07
N GLY A 86 -16.99 -2.97 -1.92
CA GLY A 86 -17.65 -3.87 -2.83
C GLY A 86 -18.63 -4.76 -2.09
N LEU A 87 -18.93 -5.92 -2.67
CA LEU A 87 -19.84 -6.90 -2.07
C LEU A 87 -19.37 -7.37 -0.69
N LEU A 88 -18.06 -7.35 -0.43
CA LEU A 88 -17.46 -7.77 0.85
C LEU A 88 -17.35 -6.65 1.89
N GLY A 89 -17.86 -5.42 1.57
CA GLY A 89 -17.87 -4.29 2.48
C GLY A 89 -16.64 -3.39 2.39
N GLU A 90 -16.51 -2.46 3.35
CA GLU A 90 -15.48 -1.44 3.34
C GLU A 90 -14.16 -1.90 3.96
N LYS A 91 -14.22 -2.78 4.96
CA LYS A 91 -13.07 -3.13 5.80
C LYS A 91 -11.87 -3.60 5.00
N VAL A 92 -10.67 -3.11 5.34
CA VAL A 92 -9.42 -3.66 4.83
C VAL A 92 -9.23 -5.04 5.46
N LYS A 93 -8.98 -6.06 4.63
CA LYS A 93 -9.00 -7.45 5.06
C LYS A 93 -7.67 -7.93 5.62
N TRP A 94 -6.54 -7.40 5.10
CA TRP A 94 -5.21 -7.85 5.53
C TRP A 94 -4.13 -6.84 5.11
N ASN A 95 -2.91 -7.09 5.56
CA ASN A 95 -1.72 -6.33 5.11
C ASN A 95 -1.56 -6.42 3.59
N PHE A 96 -0.97 -5.40 3.00
CA PHE A 96 -0.69 -5.29 1.57
C PHE A 96 -1.95 -5.22 0.69
N THR A 97 -3.06 -4.75 1.24
CA THR A 97 -4.16 -4.24 0.43
C THR A 97 -3.68 -2.98 -0.28
N LYS A 98 -3.92 -2.89 -1.58
CA LYS A 98 -3.46 -1.78 -2.41
C LYS A 98 -4.65 -0.99 -2.91
N PHE A 99 -4.47 0.32 -3.01
CA PHE A 99 -5.47 1.24 -3.58
C PHE A 99 -4.81 2.01 -4.70
N LEU A 100 -5.49 2.11 -5.83
CA LEU A 100 -5.02 2.87 -6.98
C LEU A 100 -5.77 4.20 -7.04
N VAL A 101 -5.00 5.31 -7.09
CA VAL A 101 -5.54 6.66 -7.10
C VAL A 101 -5.04 7.39 -8.34
N ALA A 102 -5.95 8.05 -9.06
CA ALA A 102 -5.61 8.83 -10.24
C ALA A 102 -4.91 10.16 -9.86
N LYS A 103 -4.31 10.81 -10.85
CA LYS A 103 -3.59 12.08 -10.65
C LYS A 103 -4.45 13.19 -10.07
N ASP A 104 -5.76 13.19 -10.36
CA ASP A 104 -6.69 14.19 -9.84
C ASP A 104 -7.22 13.86 -8.44
N GLY A 105 -6.76 12.75 -7.84
CA GLY A 105 -7.22 12.31 -6.52
C GLY A 105 -8.39 11.34 -6.54
N THR A 106 -8.93 11.00 -7.72
CA THR A 106 -10.01 10.02 -7.81
C THR A 106 -9.53 8.63 -7.40
N VAL A 107 -10.20 8.02 -6.43
CA VAL A 107 -9.89 6.65 -6.01
C VAL A 107 -10.51 5.69 -7.02
N LEU A 108 -9.66 4.97 -7.74
CA LEU A 108 -10.08 4.16 -8.87
C LEU A 108 -10.43 2.73 -8.48
N LYS A 109 -9.61 2.10 -7.63
CA LYS A 109 -9.71 0.65 -7.45
C LYS A 109 -8.99 0.19 -6.19
N ARG A 110 -9.46 -0.89 -5.59
CA ARG A 110 -8.80 -1.63 -4.53
C ARG A 110 -8.34 -2.98 -5.07
N PHE A 111 -7.12 -3.37 -4.69
CA PHE A 111 -6.59 -4.70 -5.01
C PHE A 111 -6.46 -5.52 -3.74
N ALA A 112 -6.81 -6.80 -3.83
CA ALA A 112 -6.68 -7.73 -2.71
C ALA A 112 -5.22 -7.85 -2.24
N PRO A 113 -4.99 -8.23 -0.98
CA PRO A 113 -3.62 -8.41 -0.46
C PRO A 113 -2.75 -9.32 -1.32
N THR A 114 -3.32 -10.38 -1.88
CA THR A 114 -2.60 -11.36 -2.70
C THR A 114 -2.33 -10.91 -4.14
N THR A 115 -2.97 -9.84 -4.61
CA THR A 115 -2.69 -9.30 -5.93
C THR A 115 -1.27 -8.76 -5.96
N THR A 116 -0.44 -9.31 -6.83
CA THR A 116 0.97 -8.94 -6.89
C THR A 116 1.18 -7.60 -7.58
N PRO A 117 2.28 -6.88 -7.27
CA PRO A 117 2.63 -5.67 -8.00
C PRO A 117 2.75 -5.88 -9.50
N GLU A 118 3.27 -7.02 -9.93
CA GLU A 118 3.39 -7.37 -11.36
C GLU A 118 2.03 -7.42 -12.05
N GLN A 119 0.99 -7.90 -11.34
CA GLN A 119 -0.37 -7.97 -11.88
C GLN A 119 -1.01 -6.59 -12.05
N ILE A 120 -0.52 -5.57 -11.34
CA ILE A 120 -1.05 -4.20 -11.38
C ILE A 120 -0.32 -3.36 -12.45
N ARG A 121 0.86 -3.78 -12.87
CA ARG A 121 1.76 -2.99 -13.72
C ARG A 121 1.10 -2.45 -14.98
N ASP A 122 0.40 -3.30 -15.72
CA ASP A 122 -0.18 -2.88 -17.02
C ASP A 122 -1.30 -1.85 -16.83
N GLU A 123 -2.04 -1.94 -15.74
CA GLU A 123 -3.07 -0.95 -15.42
C GLU A 123 -2.45 0.41 -15.10
N ILE A 124 -1.34 0.42 -14.35
CA ILE A 124 -0.58 1.65 -14.07
C ILE A 124 -0.03 2.23 -15.38
N ALA A 125 0.59 1.40 -16.20
CA ALA A 125 1.16 1.84 -17.49
C ALA A 125 0.07 2.48 -18.38
N SER A 126 -1.11 1.89 -18.42
CA SER A 126 -2.25 2.40 -19.18
C SER A 126 -2.69 3.77 -18.72
N LEU A 127 -2.70 4.02 -17.40
CA LEU A 127 -3.09 5.32 -16.84
C LEU A 127 -2.06 6.42 -17.09
N LEU A 128 -0.82 6.06 -17.36
CA LEU A 128 0.29 6.99 -17.57
C LEU A 128 0.59 7.25 -19.04
N SER A 129 -0.09 6.54 -19.94
CA SER A 129 0.12 6.70 -21.38
C SER A 129 -0.65 7.90 -21.96
#